data_e427e88e470020afc9afd345a6c8458a
#
_entry.id   e427e88e470020afc9afd345a6c8458a
#
_cell.length_a   1.000
_cell.length_b   1.000
_cell.length_c   1.000
_cell.angle_alpha   90.00
_cell.angle_beta   90.00
_cell.angle_gamma   90.00
#
_symmetry.space_group_name_H-M   'P 1'
#
loop_
_entity.id
_entity.type
_entity.pdbx_description
1 polymer ?
#
loop_
_entity_poly.entity_id
_entity_poly.type
_entity_poly.pdbx_seq_one_letter_code
_entity_poly.pdbx_strand_id
1 'polypeptide(L)' 'MHRTPKVIKQQTEEWLNERWMIINMTEARPADVSYYNGALKALEFAGYSWKRDVNGKHTLLKE' A
#
# COMPACT_ATOMS: atom_id res chain seq x y z
N MET A 1 12.43 -20.00 1.41
CA MET A 1 11.98 -19.41 2.68
C MET A 1 10.53 -18.95 2.54
N HIS A 2 9.67 -19.42 3.41
CA HIS A 2 8.25 -19.06 3.35
C HIS A 2 7.99 -17.88 4.28
N ARG A 3 7.37 -16.83 3.73
CA ARG A 3 6.90 -15.71 4.55
C ARG A 3 5.53 -16.04 5.09
N THR A 4 5.29 -15.75 6.35
CA THR A 4 3.96 -15.92 6.91
C THR A 4 3.02 -14.84 6.33
N PRO A 5 1.71 -15.11 6.23
CA PRO A 5 0.76 -14.09 5.75
C PRO A 5 0.82 -12.80 6.56
N LYS A 6 1.09 -12.89 7.85
CA LYS A 6 1.23 -11.73 8.72
C LYS A 6 2.42 -10.85 8.32
N VAL A 7 3.56 -11.48 8.00
CA VAL A 7 4.75 -10.75 7.57
C VAL A 7 4.53 -10.10 6.22
N ILE A 8 3.89 -10.80 5.29
CA ILE A 8 3.57 -10.27 3.96
C ILE A 8 2.64 -9.05 4.10
N LYS A 9 1.62 -9.16 4.95
CA LYS A 9 0.70 -8.06 5.21
C LYS A 9 1.43 -6.84 5.74
N GLN A 10 2.29 -7.03 6.74
CA GLN A 10 3.04 -5.95 7.36
C GLN A 10 3.96 -5.27 6.36
N GLN A 11 4.69 -6.04 5.57
CA GLN A 11 5.60 -5.50 4.56
C GLN A 11 4.85 -4.72 3.48
N THR A 12 3.68 -5.20 3.10
CA THR A 12 2.84 -4.52 2.12
C THR A 12 2.33 -3.20 2.67
N GLU A 13 1.87 -3.19 3.91
CA GLU A 13 1.43 -1.96 4.57
C GLU A 13 2.56 -0.93 4.64
N GLU A 14 3.76 -1.37 5.01
CA GLU A 14 4.93 -0.49 5.08
C GLU A 14 5.29 0.08 3.70
N TRP A 15 5.20 -0.75 2.67
CA TRP A 15 5.44 -0.32 1.30
C TRP A 15 4.44 0.74 0.86
N LEU A 16 3.16 0.54 1.17
CA LEU A 16 2.10 1.50 0.86
C LEU A 16 2.32 2.83 1.59
N ASN A 17 2.70 2.76 2.87
CA ASN A 17 3.00 3.96 3.66
C ASN A 17 4.12 4.77 3.03
N GLU A 18 5.18 4.10 2.61
CA GLU A 18 6.33 4.72 1.99
C GLU A 18 5.96 5.36 0.64
N ARG A 19 5.21 4.64 -0.19
CA ARG A 19 4.78 5.16 -1.49
C ARG A 19 3.85 6.35 -1.34
N TRP A 20 2.95 6.31 -0.38
CA TRP A 20 2.07 7.43 -0.09
C TRP A 20 2.87 8.67 0.32
N MET A 21 3.89 8.48 1.14
CA MET A 21 4.77 9.57 1.56
C MET A 21 5.47 10.20 0.35
N ILE A 22 5.98 9.38 -0.56
CA ILE A 22 6.63 9.85 -1.79
C ILE A 22 5.66 10.65 -2.65
N ILE A 23 4.42 10.18 -2.80
CA ILE A 23 3.39 10.87 -3.58
C ILE A 23 3.09 12.26 -3.02
N ASN A 24 3.16 12.41 -1.71
CA ASN A 24 2.88 13.69 -1.05
C ASN A 24 4.08 14.64 -1.01
N MET A 25 5.23 14.22 -1.49
CA MET A 25 6.37 15.11 -1.69
C MET A 25 6.12 15.99 -2.91
N THR A 26 6.74 17.16 -2.91
CA THR A 26 6.53 18.20 -3.94
C THR A 26 6.86 17.74 -5.37
N GLU A 27 7.62 16.68 -5.54
CA GLU A 27 8.06 16.22 -6.86
C GLU A 27 7.58 14.81 -7.19
N ALA A 28 6.40 14.44 -6.70
CA ALA A 28 5.81 13.16 -7.04
C ALA A 28 5.59 13.06 -8.57
N ARG A 29 6.09 11.99 -9.17
CA ARG A 29 5.93 11.75 -10.61
C ARG A 29 4.60 11.06 -10.88
N PRO A 30 3.99 11.27 -12.05
CA PRO A 30 2.77 10.54 -12.42
C PRO A 30 2.94 9.02 -12.32
N ALA A 31 4.14 8.50 -12.61
CA ALA A 31 4.42 7.08 -12.49
C ALA A 31 4.30 6.58 -11.04
N ASP A 32 4.71 7.40 -10.06
CA ASP A 32 4.60 7.03 -8.64
C ASP A 32 3.15 6.89 -8.22
N VAL A 33 2.30 7.82 -8.67
CA VAL A 33 0.86 7.78 -8.40
C VAL A 33 0.24 6.55 -9.04
N SER A 34 0.56 6.26 -10.29
CA SER A 34 0.05 5.09 -11.00
C SER A 34 0.48 3.79 -10.32
N TYR A 35 1.72 3.72 -9.86
CA TYR A 35 2.26 2.57 -9.18
C TYR A 35 1.50 2.28 -7.90
N TYR A 36 1.28 3.33 -7.10
CA TYR A 36 0.55 3.23 -5.84
C TYR A 36 -0.89 2.77 -6.09
N ASN A 37 -1.59 3.42 -7.01
CA ASN A 37 -2.97 3.08 -7.34
C ASN A 37 -3.08 1.65 -7.89
N GLY A 38 -2.14 1.25 -8.73
CA GLY A 38 -2.09 -0.11 -9.27
C GLY A 38 -1.89 -1.16 -8.17
N ALA A 39 -1.06 -0.88 -7.19
CA ALA A 39 -0.84 -1.77 -6.06
C ALA A 39 -2.11 -1.94 -5.24
N LEU A 40 -2.84 -0.85 -4.97
CA LEU A 40 -4.12 -0.92 -4.25
C LEU A 40 -5.14 -1.74 -5.03
N LYS A 41 -5.19 -1.55 -6.34
CA LYS A 41 -6.11 -2.28 -7.20
C LYS A 41 -5.80 -3.77 -7.20
N ALA A 42 -4.52 -4.13 -7.28
CA ALA A 42 -4.09 -5.53 -7.22
C ALA A 42 -4.47 -6.18 -5.88
N LEU A 43 -4.35 -5.43 -4.79
CA LEU A 43 -4.76 -5.92 -3.46
C LEU A 43 -6.27 -6.17 -3.40
N GLU A 44 -7.06 -5.29 -4.00
CA GLU A 44 -8.51 -5.48 -4.08
C GLU A 44 -8.86 -6.76 -4.84
N PHE A 45 -8.19 -7.01 -5.96
CA PHE A 45 -8.37 -8.25 -6.73
C PHE A 45 -7.98 -9.49 -5.93
N ALA A 46 -7.02 -9.36 -5.02
CA ALA A 46 -6.57 -10.46 -4.16
C ALA A 46 -7.46 -10.66 -2.93
N GLY A 47 -8.52 -9.87 -2.78
CA GLY A 47 -9.48 -10.02 -1.68
C GLY A 47 -9.15 -9.20 -0.45
N TYR A 48 -8.33 -8.15 -0.61
CA TYR A 48 -8.03 -7.25 0.50
C TYR A 48 -8.82 -5.95 0.35
N SER A 49 -9.28 -5.42 1.49
CA SER A 49 -9.68 -4.03 1.58
C SER A 49 -8.58 -3.28 2.34
N TRP A 50 -8.57 -1.96 2.21
CA TRP A 50 -7.54 -1.17 2.85
C TRP A 50 -8.13 0.12 3.41
N LYS A 51 -7.45 0.64 4.44
CA LYS A 51 -7.79 1.92 5.04
C LYS A 51 -6.50 2.75 5.16
N ARG A 52 -6.66 4.05 5.07
CA ARG A 52 -5.56 5.00 5.25
C ARG A 52 -6.00 6.03 6.27
N ASP A 53 -5.20 6.22 7.31
CA ASP A 53 -5.52 7.23 8.33
C ASP A 53 -5.01 8.61 7.92
N VAL A 54 -5.24 9.61 8.78
CA VAL A 54 -4.84 11.00 8.49
C VAL A 54 -3.32 11.18 8.39
N ASN A 55 -2.56 10.26 8.95
CA ASN A 55 -1.09 10.29 8.92
C ASN A 55 -0.54 9.52 7.72
N GLY A 56 -1.40 8.92 6.90
CA GLY A 56 -0.98 8.14 5.75
C GLY A 56 -0.62 6.71 6.07
N LYS A 57 -0.94 6.23 7.27
CA LYS A 57 -0.70 4.84 7.64
C LYS A 57 -1.78 3.95 7.05
N HIS A 58 -1.35 2.91 6.34
CA HIS A 58 -2.26 1.97 5.68
C HIS A 58 -2.47 0.73 6.54
N THR A 59 -3.69 0.23 6.53
CA THR A 59 -4.06 -1.02 7.19
C THR A 59 -4.78 -1.88 6.19
N LEU A 60 -4.33 -3.11 6.02
CA LEU A 60 -4.95 -4.08 5.12
C LEU A 60 -5.85 -5.01 5.92
N LEU A 61 -7.03 -5.26 5.36
CA LEU A 61 -8.01 -6.17 5.93
C LEU A 61 -8.35 -7.21 4.88
N LYS A 62 -8.18 -8.48 5.20
CA LYS A 62 -8.54 -9.55 4.28
C LYS A 62 -10.02 -9.86 4.42
N GLU A 63 -10.70 -9.87 3.29
CA GLU A 63 -12.12 -10.24 3.24
C GLU A 63 -12.34 -11.73 3.15
#